data_3656b5f8886c4a199bdf5672f2277239
#
_entry.id   3656b5f8886c4a199bdf5672f2277239
#
_cell.length_a   1.000
_cell.length_b   1.000
_cell.length_c   1.000
_cell.angle_alpha   90.00
_cell.angle_beta   90.00
_cell.angle_gamma   90.00
#
_symmetry.space_group_name_H-M   'P 1'
#
loop_
_entity.id
_entity.type
_entity.pdbx_description
1 polymer ?
#
loop_
_entity_poly.entity_id
_entity_poly.type
_entity_poly.pdbx_seq_one_letter_code
_entity_poly.pdbx_strand_id
1 'polypeptide(L)'
;MHIKFGTDGWRGIIARDFTFENLSLVAQATMDYLNREGLGDKGLVIGYDRRFLSRDFARRVAEIAAGNGIHVRLTDDYAPTPAVSWAVRECGAGAGVMITASHNPPEYNGFKIKEAFGGSALPATTLILEEIVAYNQVNDRRVVAMPYDQALEKGIIELFDPSEGYFHQLSRYVNLDLIAKAGIRAVVDPMYGAGCGFIPRLLPGVDEIHNTENPSFGGQAPEP
;
A
#
# COMPACT_ATOMS: atom_id res chain seq x y z
N MET A 1 3.83 10.98 21.26
CA MET A 1 2.94 9.81 21.01
C MET A 1 3.81 8.58 20.73
N HIS A 2 3.47 7.40 21.24
CA HIS A 2 4.27 6.19 21.01
C HIS A 2 3.69 5.46 19.79
N ILE A 3 4.38 5.55 18.65
CA ILE A 3 4.04 4.78 17.43
C ILE A 3 4.56 3.36 17.65
N LYS A 4 3.63 2.39 17.62
CA LYS A 4 3.96 0.98 17.82
C LYS A 4 3.47 0.18 16.62
N PHE A 5 4.38 -0.60 16.03
CA PHE A 5 4.05 -1.51 14.94
C PHE A 5 3.41 -2.79 15.48
N GLY A 6 2.41 -3.28 14.74
CA GLY A 6 1.90 -4.63 14.92
C GLY A 6 2.72 -5.63 14.10
N THR A 7 2.07 -6.72 13.69
CA THR A 7 2.74 -7.84 12.99
C THR A 7 3.37 -7.43 11.65
N ASP A 8 2.76 -6.49 10.92
CA ASP A 8 3.18 -6.12 9.55
C ASP A 8 3.10 -4.62 9.26
N GLY A 9 2.90 -3.79 10.28
CA GLY A 9 2.77 -2.36 10.13
C GLY A 9 2.11 -1.67 11.31
N TRP A 10 1.89 -0.37 11.17
CA TRP A 10 1.25 0.48 12.17
C TRP A 10 -0.16 0.85 11.71
N ARG A 11 -1.14 0.81 12.62
CA ARG A 11 -2.53 1.21 12.40
C ARG A 11 -2.98 2.20 13.46
N GLY A 12 -3.90 3.09 13.10
CA GLY A 12 -4.47 4.06 14.02
C GLY A 12 -5.80 4.62 13.52
N ILE A 13 -6.52 5.30 14.40
CA ILE A 13 -7.75 6.01 14.06
C ILE A 13 -7.37 7.28 13.30
N ILE A 14 -8.00 7.48 12.13
CA ILE A 14 -7.78 8.65 11.26
C ILE A 14 -8.05 9.93 12.05
N ALA A 15 -7.22 10.95 11.85
CA ALA A 15 -7.25 12.24 12.52
C ALA A 15 -6.96 12.22 14.04
N ARG A 16 -6.86 11.06 14.69
CA ARG A 16 -6.46 10.93 16.09
C ARG A 16 -5.03 10.40 16.20
N ASP A 17 -4.81 9.22 15.70
CA ASP A 17 -3.53 8.50 15.76
C ASP A 17 -2.87 8.49 14.38
N PHE A 18 -3.64 8.16 13.33
CA PHE A 18 -3.19 8.13 11.96
C PHE A 18 -3.42 9.50 11.32
N THR A 19 -2.43 10.38 11.51
CA THR A 19 -2.40 11.75 10.99
C THR A 19 -1.29 11.90 9.96
N PHE A 20 -1.34 12.94 9.12
CA PHE A 20 -0.25 13.26 8.18
C PHE A 20 1.08 13.50 8.89
N GLU A 21 1.06 14.07 10.09
CA GLU A 21 2.25 14.30 10.90
C GLU A 21 2.87 12.98 11.36
N ASN A 22 2.11 12.12 12.01
CA ASN A 22 2.59 10.82 12.49
C ASN A 22 3.01 9.91 11.32
N LEU A 23 2.23 9.89 10.23
CA LEU A 23 2.59 9.19 9.02
C LEU A 23 3.92 9.67 8.44
N SER A 24 4.16 10.99 8.45
CA SER A 24 5.41 11.56 7.96
C SER A 24 6.62 11.12 8.78
N LEU A 25 6.48 10.96 10.09
CA LEU A 25 7.54 10.42 10.96
C LEU A 25 7.84 8.95 10.63
N VAL A 26 6.80 8.14 10.45
CA VAL A 26 6.93 6.72 10.07
C VAL A 26 7.55 6.58 8.69
N ALA A 27 7.09 7.37 7.72
CA ALA A 27 7.62 7.38 6.37
C ALA A 27 9.10 7.79 6.35
N GLN A 28 9.47 8.87 7.07
CA GLN A 28 10.87 9.30 7.15
C GLN A 28 11.75 8.20 7.76
N ALA A 29 11.32 7.59 8.85
CA ALA A 29 12.06 6.49 9.48
C ALA A 29 12.22 5.30 8.52
N THR A 30 11.20 5.02 7.70
CA THR A 30 11.28 3.98 6.68
C THR A 30 12.30 4.33 5.59
N MET A 31 12.35 5.58 5.13
CA MET A 31 13.34 6.03 4.14
C MET A 31 14.75 6.02 4.72
N ASP A 32 14.93 6.46 5.97
CA ASP A 32 16.21 6.39 6.68
C ASP A 32 16.70 4.93 6.78
N TYR A 33 15.80 3.99 7.08
CA TYR A 33 16.10 2.55 7.08
C TYR A 33 16.51 2.03 5.71
N LEU A 34 15.73 2.30 4.67
CA LEU A 34 16.00 1.82 3.31
C LEU A 34 17.35 2.33 2.78
N ASN A 35 17.66 3.61 3.02
CA ASN A 35 18.93 4.19 2.61
C ASN A 35 20.11 3.61 3.39
N ARG A 36 19.95 3.37 4.70
CA ARG A 36 20.98 2.74 5.53
C ARG A 36 21.29 1.31 5.09
N GLU A 37 20.28 0.54 4.71
CA GLU A 37 20.44 -0.85 4.26
C GLU A 37 20.80 -0.97 2.76
N GLY A 38 20.98 0.14 2.04
CA GLY A 38 21.27 0.14 0.59
C GLY A 38 20.10 -0.37 -0.28
N LEU A 39 18.88 -0.29 0.25
CA LEU A 39 17.65 -0.72 -0.45
C LEU A 39 17.01 0.44 -1.21
N GLY A 40 17.33 1.68 -0.84
CA GLY A 40 16.74 2.89 -1.45
C GLY A 40 16.98 2.99 -2.95
N ASP A 41 18.16 2.61 -3.43
CA ASP A 41 18.51 2.64 -4.85
C ASP A 41 17.65 1.71 -5.73
N LYS A 42 17.01 0.70 -5.11
CA LYS A 42 16.10 -0.22 -5.80
C LYS A 42 14.69 0.34 -5.95
N GLY A 43 14.41 1.49 -5.35
CA GLY A 43 13.11 2.13 -5.38
C GLY A 43 12.08 1.53 -4.42
N LEU A 44 10.92 2.15 -4.39
CA LEU A 44 9.80 1.84 -3.49
C LEU A 44 8.50 1.70 -4.30
N VAL A 45 7.74 0.65 -4.05
CA VAL A 45 6.35 0.51 -4.55
C VAL A 45 5.40 0.99 -3.46
N ILE A 46 4.44 1.84 -3.82
CA ILE A 46 3.41 2.32 -2.89
C ILE A 46 2.04 2.02 -3.48
N GLY A 47 1.18 1.41 -2.68
CA GLY A 47 -0.23 1.21 -3.00
C GLY A 47 -1.13 1.65 -1.85
N TYR A 48 -2.42 1.75 -2.13
CA TYR A 48 -3.43 2.17 -1.15
C TYR A 48 -4.78 1.53 -1.41
N ASP A 49 -5.59 1.44 -0.37
CA ASP A 49 -6.96 0.93 -0.42
C ASP A 49 -8.01 2.06 -0.56
N ARG A 50 -9.29 1.71 -0.47
CA ARG A 50 -10.43 2.63 -0.62
C ARG A 50 -10.84 3.35 0.67
N ARG A 51 -10.05 3.28 1.73
CA ARG A 51 -10.34 3.98 2.98
C ARG A 51 -10.21 5.49 2.80
N PHE A 52 -10.90 6.22 3.66
CA PHE A 52 -10.83 7.68 3.69
C PHE A 52 -9.36 8.14 3.78
N LEU A 53 -8.99 9.08 2.92
CA LEU A 53 -7.65 9.66 2.79
C LEU A 53 -6.52 8.68 2.41
N SER A 54 -6.79 7.41 2.07
CA SER A 54 -5.71 6.47 1.71
C SER A 54 -4.84 6.96 0.56
N ARG A 55 -5.45 7.55 -0.48
CA ARG A 55 -4.73 8.16 -1.61
C ARG A 55 -3.82 9.32 -1.18
N ASP A 56 -4.33 10.20 -0.32
CA ASP A 56 -3.57 11.38 0.13
C ASP A 56 -2.43 10.96 1.07
N PHE A 57 -2.65 9.97 1.91
CA PHE A 57 -1.60 9.37 2.74
C PHE A 57 -0.53 8.69 1.88
N ALA A 58 -0.92 7.95 0.83
CA ALA A 58 0.04 7.33 -0.09
C ALA A 58 0.87 8.38 -0.84
N ARG A 59 0.25 9.46 -1.32
CA ARG A 59 0.95 10.60 -1.92
C ARG A 59 1.94 11.23 -0.95
N ARG A 60 1.54 11.41 0.32
CA ARG A 60 2.45 11.96 1.33
C ARG A 60 3.67 11.06 1.55
N VAL A 61 3.51 9.75 1.58
CA VAL A 61 4.64 8.81 1.64
C VAL A 61 5.53 8.93 0.41
N ALA A 62 4.94 9.06 -0.78
CA ALA A 62 5.67 9.22 -2.04
C ALA A 62 6.50 10.51 -2.07
N GLU A 63 5.95 11.64 -1.58
CA GLU A 63 6.67 12.91 -1.42
C GLU A 63 7.91 12.76 -0.53
N ILE A 64 7.78 12.03 0.57
CA ILE A 64 8.88 11.80 1.51
C ILE A 64 9.92 10.88 0.89
N ALA A 65 9.52 9.82 0.21
CA ALA A 65 10.44 8.94 -0.50
C ALA A 65 11.22 9.72 -1.56
N ALA A 66 10.54 10.51 -2.39
CA ALA A 66 11.16 11.35 -3.41
C ALA A 66 12.13 12.38 -2.81
N GLY A 67 11.77 13.01 -1.67
CA GLY A 67 12.63 13.95 -0.95
C GLY A 67 13.90 13.30 -0.39
N ASN A 68 13.88 11.99 -0.14
CA ASN A 68 15.02 11.20 0.33
C ASN A 68 15.78 10.49 -0.81
N GLY A 69 15.51 10.84 -2.08
CA GLY A 69 16.22 10.34 -3.26
C GLY A 69 15.79 8.94 -3.70
N ILE A 70 14.65 8.43 -3.21
CA ILE A 70 14.15 7.10 -3.54
C ILE A 70 13.13 7.22 -4.68
N HIS A 71 13.33 6.48 -5.76
CA HIS A 71 12.35 6.36 -6.84
C HIS A 71 11.10 5.63 -6.38
N VAL A 72 9.92 6.13 -6.77
CA VAL A 72 8.63 5.62 -6.33
C VAL A 72 7.80 5.15 -7.52
N ARG A 73 7.27 3.94 -7.44
CA ARG A 73 6.13 3.49 -8.24
C ARG A 73 4.89 3.53 -7.35
N LEU A 74 4.04 4.52 -7.60
CA LEU A 74 2.77 4.71 -6.88
C LEU A 74 1.64 4.16 -7.75
N THR A 75 0.77 3.33 -7.16
CA THR A 75 -0.41 2.88 -7.91
C THR A 75 -1.27 4.08 -8.32
N ASP A 76 -1.70 4.10 -9.57
CA ASP A 76 -2.52 5.16 -10.16
C ASP A 76 -3.92 5.22 -9.55
N ASP A 77 -4.41 4.07 -9.09
CA ASP A 77 -5.65 3.93 -8.33
C ASP A 77 -5.45 2.95 -7.16
N TYR A 78 -6.51 2.72 -6.37
CA TYR A 78 -6.48 1.74 -5.29
C TYR A 78 -6.22 0.33 -5.84
N ALA A 79 -5.50 -0.45 -5.06
CA ALA A 79 -5.14 -1.81 -5.42
C ALA A 79 -5.19 -2.74 -4.20
N PRO A 80 -5.55 -4.01 -4.37
CA PRO A 80 -5.49 -4.98 -3.29
C PRO A 80 -4.04 -5.25 -2.88
N THR A 81 -3.83 -5.46 -1.59
CA THR A 81 -2.50 -5.73 -1.03
C THR A 81 -1.69 -6.80 -1.77
N PRO A 82 -2.28 -7.93 -2.26
CA PRO A 82 -1.51 -8.91 -3.02
C PRO A 82 -0.94 -8.39 -4.34
N ALA A 83 -1.66 -7.50 -5.03
CA ALA A 83 -1.16 -6.90 -6.27
C ALA A 83 0.05 -5.99 -5.99
N VAL A 84 -0.01 -5.19 -4.92
CA VAL A 84 1.11 -4.35 -4.47
C VAL A 84 2.31 -5.23 -4.05
N SER A 85 2.07 -6.30 -3.30
CA SER A 85 3.10 -7.27 -2.90
C SER A 85 3.78 -7.91 -4.10
N TRP A 86 3.00 -8.29 -5.12
CA TRP A 86 3.55 -8.82 -6.37
C TRP A 86 4.38 -7.77 -7.12
N ALA A 87 3.89 -6.54 -7.23
CA ALA A 87 4.60 -5.47 -7.89
C ALA A 87 5.98 -5.19 -7.26
N VAL A 88 6.12 -5.24 -5.93
CA VAL A 88 7.42 -5.11 -5.24
C VAL A 88 8.41 -6.13 -5.78
N ARG A 89 7.99 -7.40 -5.86
CA ARG A 89 8.84 -8.49 -6.33
C ARG A 89 9.11 -8.40 -7.84
N GLU A 90 8.09 -8.12 -8.64
CA GLU A 90 8.18 -8.04 -10.09
C GLU A 90 9.11 -6.90 -10.55
N CYS A 91 9.02 -5.74 -9.90
CA CYS A 91 9.88 -4.60 -10.20
C CYS A 91 11.28 -4.71 -9.59
N GLY A 92 11.54 -5.68 -8.71
CA GLY A 92 12.80 -5.77 -7.97
C GLY A 92 13.01 -4.61 -6.99
N ALA A 93 11.93 -3.98 -6.52
CA ALA A 93 11.99 -2.86 -5.58
C ALA A 93 12.62 -3.26 -4.25
N GLY A 94 13.27 -2.30 -3.57
CA GLY A 94 13.87 -2.52 -2.26
C GLY A 94 12.86 -2.78 -1.16
N ALA A 95 11.67 -2.22 -1.30
CA ALA A 95 10.54 -2.41 -0.39
C ALA A 95 9.23 -1.99 -1.03
N GLY A 96 8.13 -2.21 -0.32
CA GLY A 96 6.82 -1.64 -0.64
C GLY A 96 6.12 -1.07 0.58
N VAL A 97 5.20 -0.15 0.34
CA VAL A 97 4.28 0.39 1.34
C VAL A 97 2.85 0.18 0.86
N MET A 98 2.00 -0.30 1.75
CA MET A 98 0.57 -0.38 1.52
C MET A 98 -0.17 0.46 2.57
N ILE A 99 -0.89 1.47 2.12
CA ILE A 99 -1.75 2.28 2.98
C ILE A 99 -3.10 1.58 3.11
N THR A 100 -3.30 0.95 4.26
CA THR A 100 -4.49 0.14 4.56
C THR A 100 -4.54 -0.23 6.03
N ALA A 101 -5.72 -0.34 6.58
CA ALA A 101 -5.96 -0.96 7.90
C ALA A 101 -6.56 -2.37 7.80
N SER A 102 -6.47 -3.03 6.63
CA SER A 102 -7.00 -4.40 6.42
C SER A 102 -8.52 -4.47 6.65
N HIS A 103 -8.98 -5.25 7.63
CA HIS A 103 -10.38 -5.44 8.02
C HIS A 103 -10.81 -4.57 9.23
N ASN A 104 -9.96 -3.66 9.71
CA ASN A 104 -10.37 -2.75 10.78
C ASN A 104 -11.57 -1.88 10.35
N PRO A 105 -12.37 -1.38 11.31
CA PRO A 105 -13.46 -0.46 11.03
C PRO A 105 -13.07 0.74 10.16
N PRO A 106 -14.05 1.43 9.52
CA PRO A 106 -13.77 2.51 8.54
C PRO A 106 -12.94 3.66 9.07
N GLU A 107 -13.04 3.96 10.36
CA GLU A 107 -12.30 5.03 11.02
C GLU A 107 -10.79 4.78 11.17
N TYR A 108 -10.33 3.56 10.86
CA TYR A 108 -8.90 3.22 10.90
C TYR A 108 -8.24 3.39 9.54
N ASN A 109 -6.96 3.76 9.56
CA ASN A 109 -6.04 3.56 8.45
C ASN A 109 -4.70 2.99 8.96
N GLY A 110 -3.77 2.67 8.06
CA GLY A 110 -2.52 2.05 8.46
C GLY A 110 -1.43 2.16 7.41
N PHE A 111 -0.22 1.93 7.85
CA PHE A 111 1.01 1.89 7.06
C PHE A 111 1.63 0.51 7.21
N LYS A 112 1.56 -0.30 6.16
CA LYS A 112 2.15 -1.64 6.11
C LYS A 112 3.38 -1.65 5.24
N ILE A 113 4.40 -2.38 5.67
CA ILE A 113 5.65 -2.50 4.94
C ILE A 113 5.72 -3.87 4.28
N LYS A 114 6.20 -3.88 3.03
CA LYS A 114 6.53 -5.08 2.27
C LYS A 114 8.03 -5.15 2.08
N GLU A 115 8.60 -6.30 2.38
CA GLU A 115 10.01 -6.59 2.11
C GLU A 115 10.25 -6.76 0.60
N ALA A 116 11.49 -6.70 0.16
CA ALA A 116 11.87 -6.85 -1.24
C ALA A 116 11.37 -8.15 -1.90
N PHE A 117 11.09 -9.19 -1.11
CA PHE A 117 10.48 -10.43 -1.62
C PHE A 117 8.95 -10.34 -1.78
N GLY A 118 8.32 -9.19 -1.46
CA GLY A 118 6.87 -8.92 -1.57
C GLY A 118 6.05 -9.36 -0.36
N GLY A 119 6.63 -10.04 0.61
CA GLY A 119 5.96 -10.43 1.86
C GLY A 119 5.85 -9.29 2.86
N SER A 120 5.13 -9.53 3.95
CA SER A 120 5.04 -8.58 5.07
C SER A 120 6.40 -8.42 5.74
N ALA A 121 6.63 -7.22 6.32
CA ALA A 121 7.83 -6.96 7.10
C ALA A 121 8.03 -8.00 8.20
N LEU A 122 9.25 -8.42 8.39
CA LEU A 122 9.63 -9.33 9.47
C LEU A 122 9.60 -8.60 10.83
N PRO A 123 9.38 -9.29 11.94
CA PRO A 123 9.40 -8.68 13.27
C PRO A 123 10.69 -7.90 13.56
N ALA A 124 11.82 -8.37 13.04
CA ALA A 124 13.11 -7.67 13.20
C ALA A 124 13.07 -6.29 12.51
N THR A 125 12.50 -6.21 11.30
CA THR A 125 12.38 -4.96 10.55
C THR A 125 11.44 -3.97 11.24
N THR A 126 10.30 -4.43 11.74
CA THR A 126 9.36 -3.56 12.45
C THR A 126 9.95 -3.02 13.74
N LEU A 127 10.71 -3.79 14.50
CA LEU A 127 11.44 -3.33 15.70
C LEU A 127 12.48 -2.27 15.37
N ILE A 128 13.29 -2.48 14.32
CA ILE A 128 14.27 -1.48 13.87
C ILE A 128 13.58 -0.17 13.48
N LEU A 129 12.44 -0.25 12.81
CA LEU A 129 11.69 0.94 12.42
C LEU A 129 11.12 1.69 13.63
N GLU A 130 10.60 0.98 14.64
CA GLU A 130 10.19 1.59 15.91
C GLU A 130 11.34 2.34 16.58
N GLU A 131 12.54 1.73 16.62
CA GLU A 131 13.74 2.38 17.17
C GLU A 131 14.13 3.63 16.39
N ILE A 132 14.07 3.58 15.05
CA ILE A 132 14.38 4.75 14.21
C ILE A 132 13.34 5.85 14.42
N VAL A 133 12.04 5.52 14.48
CA VAL A 133 10.97 6.49 14.77
C VAL A 133 11.23 7.17 16.11
N ALA A 134 11.50 6.39 17.17
CA ALA A 134 11.78 6.91 18.48
C ALA A 134 13.04 7.80 18.50
N TYR A 135 14.12 7.36 17.85
CA TYR A 135 15.34 8.14 17.68
C TYR A 135 15.09 9.47 16.96
N ASN A 136 14.36 9.43 15.85
CA ASN A 136 14.04 10.61 15.05
C ASN A 136 13.21 11.61 15.83
N GLN A 137 12.25 11.14 16.64
CA GLN A 137 11.44 12.01 17.52
C GLN A 137 12.28 12.71 18.60
N VAL A 138 13.20 11.98 19.25
CA VAL A 138 14.05 12.56 20.31
C VAL A 138 15.06 13.57 19.75
N ASN A 139 15.53 13.36 18.52
CA ASN A 139 16.56 14.20 17.89
C ASN A 139 15.97 15.25 16.92
N ASP A 140 14.67 15.49 16.94
CA ASP A 140 13.98 16.43 16.05
C ASP A 140 14.37 16.24 14.57
N ARG A 141 14.50 14.99 14.12
CA ARG A 141 14.85 14.65 12.75
C ARG A 141 13.84 15.25 11.79
N ARG A 142 14.29 16.18 10.98
CA ARG A 142 13.43 16.85 10.00
C ARG A 142 12.93 15.85 8.94
N VAL A 143 11.63 15.88 8.68
CA VAL A 143 11.03 15.19 7.53
C VAL A 143 11.46 15.89 6.25
N VAL A 144 12.03 15.15 5.31
CA VAL A 144 12.45 15.63 4.00
C VAL A 144 11.44 15.16 2.96
N ALA A 145 10.81 16.09 2.27
CA ALA A 145 9.81 15.79 1.26
C ALA A 145 10.02 16.64 0.02
N MET A 146 9.71 16.09 -1.15
CA MET A 146 9.60 16.81 -2.41
C MET A 146 8.11 16.98 -2.74
N PRO A 147 7.65 18.16 -3.16
CA PRO A 147 6.26 18.34 -3.59
C PRO A 147 5.86 17.32 -4.65
N TYR A 148 4.66 16.77 -4.53
CA TYR A 148 4.17 15.67 -5.37
C TYR A 148 4.29 15.96 -6.87
N ASP A 149 3.78 17.13 -7.31
CA ASP A 149 3.79 17.51 -8.73
C ASP A 149 5.23 17.67 -9.25
N GLN A 150 6.12 18.23 -8.43
CA GLN A 150 7.54 18.35 -8.79
C GLN A 150 8.22 16.99 -8.93
N ALA A 151 7.87 16.03 -8.09
CA ALA A 151 8.43 14.69 -8.14
C ALA A 151 7.91 13.90 -9.36
N LEU A 152 6.64 14.11 -9.75
CA LEU A 152 6.08 13.58 -11.00
C LEU A 152 6.77 14.18 -12.23
N GLU A 153 6.90 15.50 -12.30
CA GLU A 153 7.58 16.19 -13.42
C GLU A 153 9.02 15.71 -13.59
N LYS A 154 9.71 15.39 -12.50
CA LYS A 154 11.09 14.87 -12.52
C LYS A 154 11.16 13.37 -12.79
N GLY A 155 10.05 12.66 -12.90
CA GLY A 155 10.01 11.20 -13.05
C GLY A 155 10.55 10.44 -11.84
N ILE A 156 10.58 11.06 -10.64
CA ILE A 156 10.94 10.38 -9.40
C ILE A 156 9.75 9.57 -8.86
N ILE A 157 8.53 10.08 -9.07
CA ILE A 157 7.29 9.35 -8.86
C ILE A 157 6.73 8.96 -10.22
N GLU A 158 6.49 7.68 -10.41
CA GLU A 158 5.79 7.11 -11.57
C GLU A 158 4.47 6.51 -11.13
N LEU A 159 3.39 6.83 -11.85
CA LEU A 159 2.09 6.17 -11.66
C LEU A 159 2.02 4.89 -12.49
N PHE A 160 1.46 3.82 -11.93
CA PHE A 160 1.33 2.54 -12.64
C PHE A 160 0.11 1.74 -12.17
N ASP A 161 -0.42 0.91 -13.06
CA ASP A 161 -1.44 -0.11 -12.73
C ASP A 161 -0.74 -1.44 -12.37
N PRO A 162 -0.84 -1.93 -11.11
CA PRO A 162 -0.23 -3.20 -10.70
C PRO A 162 -1.02 -4.43 -11.17
N SER A 163 -2.21 -4.26 -11.75
CA SER A 163 -3.14 -5.34 -12.01
C SER A 163 -2.68 -6.27 -13.15
N GLU A 164 -2.05 -5.75 -14.21
CA GLU A 164 -1.63 -6.58 -15.35
C GLU A 164 -0.59 -7.63 -14.96
N GLY A 165 0.48 -7.22 -14.29
CA GLY A 165 1.50 -8.14 -13.78
C GLY A 165 0.93 -9.14 -12.78
N TYR A 166 0.02 -8.68 -11.91
CA TYR A 166 -0.66 -9.54 -10.96
C TYR A 166 -1.57 -10.57 -11.65
N PHE A 167 -2.36 -10.18 -12.63
CA PHE A 167 -3.23 -11.10 -13.40
C PHE A 167 -2.40 -12.09 -14.21
N HIS A 168 -1.30 -11.66 -14.83
CA HIS A 168 -0.37 -12.55 -15.49
C HIS A 168 0.16 -13.62 -14.52
N GLN A 169 0.55 -13.21 -13.30
CA GLN A 169 1.01 -14.16 -12.30
C GLN A 169 -0.10 -15.12 -11.84
N LEU A 170 -1.33 -14.63 -11.64
CA LEU A 170 -2.47 -15.48 -11.25
C LEU A 170 -2.78 -16.53 -12.32
N SER A 171 -2.72 -16.17 -13.61
CA SER A 171 -2.98 -17.11 -14.70
C SER A 171 -2.01 -18.29 -14.77
N ARG A 172 -0.85 -18.20 -14.10
CA ARG A 172 0.11 -19.33 -13.98
C ARG A 172 -0.30 -20.35 -12.93
N TYR A 173 -1.16 -19.97 -11.99
CA TYR A 173 -1.64 -20.85 -10.93
C TYR A 173 -3.07 -21.32 -11.14
N VAL A 174 -3.88 -20.54 -11.88
CA VAL A 174 -5.30 -20.79 -12.07
C VAL A 174 -5.59 -20.92 -13.57
N ASN A 175 -6.25 -22.01 -13.97
CA ASN A 175 -6.69 -22.20 -15.34
C ASN A 175 -7.97 -21.40 -15.60
N LEU A 176 -7.79 -20.12 -15.96
CA LEU A 176 -8.90 -19.19 -16.20
C LEU A 176 -9.78 -19.63 -17.37
N ASP A 177 -9.21 -20.25 -18.42
CA ASP A 177 -9.96 -20.77 -19.55
C ASP A 177 -10.91 -21.91 -19.16
N LEU A 178 -10.48 -22.78 -18.26
CA LEU A 178 -11.32 -23.85 -17.73
C LEU A 178 -12.51 -23.28 -16.95
N ILE A 179 -12.25 -22.27 -16.10
CA ILE A 179 -13.31 -21.61 -15.32
C ILE A 179 -14.30 -20.91 -16.27
N ALA A 180 -13.81 -20.16 -17.25
CA ALA A 180 -14.65 -19.47 -18.21
C ALA A 180 -15.53 -20.44 -19.02
N LYS A 181 -14.98 -21.60 -19.44
CA LYS A 181 -15.70 -22.64 -20.17
C LYS A 181 -16.70 -23.43 -19.31
N ALA A 182 -16.55 -23.43 -18.02
CA ALA A 182 -17.42 -24.18 -17.10
C ALA A 182 -18.84 -23.59 -16.99
N GLY A 183 -19.09 -22.38 -17.55
CA GLY A 183 -20.41 -21.74 -17.53
C GLY A 183 -20.91 -21.39 -16.12
N ILE A 184 -20.00 -21.23 -15.17
CA ILE A 184 -20.33 -20.88 -13.78
C ILE A 184 -20.85 -19.44 -13.75
N ARG A 185 -22.03 -19.26 -13.18
CA ARG A 185 -22.53 -17.92 -12.83
C ARG A 185 -22.04 -17.57 -11.43
N ALA A 186 -21.34 -16.46 -11.30
CA ALA A 186 -20.79 -16.02 -10.04
C ALA A 186 -21.14 -14.54 -9.81
N VAL A 187 -21.37 -14.22 -8.54
CA VAL A 187 -21.45 -12.84 -8.04
C VAL A 187 -20.33 -12.67 -7.04
N VAL A 188 -19.58 -11.58 -7.18
CA VAL A 188 -18.50 -11.20 -6.26
C VAL A 188 -18.92 -9.99 -5.47
N ASP A 189 -18.71 -10.04 -4.17
CA ASP A 189 -18.89 -8.89 -3.28
C ASP A 189 -17.53 -8.45 -2.69
N PRO A 190 -16.90 -7.43 -3.24
CA PRO A 190 -15.66 -6.88 -2.70
C PRO A 190 -15.89 -5.99 -1.45
N MET A 191 -17.13 -5.85 -0.97
CA MET A 191 -17.49 -5.09 0.23
C MET A 191 -16.95 -3.65 0.18
N TYR A 192 -17.07 -2.98 -0.95
CA TYR A 192 -16.52 -1.63 -1.24
C TYR A 192 -14.98 -1.54 -1.15
N GLY A 193 -14.29 -2.66 -1.02
CA GLY A 193 -12.85 -2.73 -0.78
C GLY A 193 -11.99 -2.58 -2.04
N ALA A 194 -10.68 -2.71 -1.87
CA ALA A 194 -9.70 -2.52 -2.94
C ALA A 194 -9.69 -3.65 -4.00
N GLY A 195 -10.47 -4.71 -3.80
CA GLY A 195 -10.68 -5.78 -4.78
C GLY A 195 -11.70 -5.46 -5.86
N CYS A 196 -12.42 -4.32 -5.78
CA CYS A 196 -13.40 -3.91 -6.78
C CYS A 196 -12.78 -3.87 -8.18
N GLY A 197 -13.49 -4.45 -9.15
CA GLY A 197 -13.08 -4.50 -10.55
C GLY A 197 -12.01 -5.55 -10.87
N PHE A 198 -11.37 -6.18 -9.90
CA PHE A 198 -10.30 -7.15 -10.15
C PHE A 198 -10.84 -8.48 -10.72
N ILE A 199 -11.86 -9.05 -10.11
CA ILE A 199 -12.41 -10.34 -10.56
C ILE A 199 -13.12 -10.22 -11.91
N PRO A 200 -13.98 -9.21 -12.18
CA PRO A 200 -14.57 -9.03 -13.51
C PRO A 200 -13.56 -8.81 -14.65
N ARG A 201 -12.41 -8.16 -14.37
CA ARG A 201 -11.32 -8.01 -15.34
C ARG A 201 -10.61 -9.34 -15.63
N LEU A 202 -10.53 -10.23 -14.63
CA LEU A 202 -9.88 -11.53 -14.74
C LEU A 202 -10.80 -12.59 -15.32
N LEU A 203 -12.08 -12.55 -15.00
CA LEU A 203 -13.12 -13.49 -15.38
C LEU A 203 -14.34 -12.73 -15.95
N PRO A 204 -14.38 -12.44 -17.25
CA PRO A 204 -15.52 -11.76 -17.87
C PRO A 204 -16.83 -12.52 -17.66
N GLY A 205 -17.90 -11.80 -17.33
CA GLY A 205 -19.23 -12.38 -17.08
C GLY A 205 -19.52 -12.67 -15.59
N VAL A 206 -18.62 -12.28 -14.69
CA VAL A 206 -18.87 -12.24 -13.25
C VAL A 206 -19.54 -10.91 -12.91
N ASP A 207 -20.68 -10.98 -12.24
CA ASP A 207 -21.36 -9.80 -11.69
C ASP A 207 -20.69 -9.35 -10.37
N GLU A 208 -20.61 -8.06 -10.15
CA GLU A 208 -20.01 -7.49 -8.94
C GLU A 208 -21.00 -6.56 -8.23
N ILE A 209 -21.17 -6.77 -6.94
CA ILE A 209 -22.01 -5.91 -6.07
C ILE A 209 -21.12 -5.14 -5.10
N HIS A 210 -21.65 -4.08 -4.47
CA HIS A 210 -20.91 -3.21 -3.54
C HIS A 210 -19.55 -2.73 -4.08
N ASN A 211 -19.51 -2.41 -5.39
CA ASN A 211 -18.30 -2.03 -6.12
C ASN A 211 -18.10 -0.52 -6.27
N THR A 212 -18.98 0.29 -5.73
CA THR A 212 -18.86 1.76 -5.74
C THR A 212 -17.87 2.24 -4.68
N GLU A 213 -17.33 3.44 -4.85
CA GLU A 213 -16.47 4.04 -3.84
C GLU A 213 -17.30 4.42 -2.60
N ASN A 214 -16.99 3.81 -1.48
CA ASN A 214 -17.64 4.06 -0.19
C ASN A 214 -16.67 3.82 0.96
N PRO A 215 -15.95 4.87 1.43
CA PRO A 215 -14.97 4.75 2.50
C PRO A 215 -15.54 4.29 3.85
N SER A 216 -16.87 4.37 4.02
CA SER A 216 -17.56 3.85 5.21
C SER A 216 -17.98 2.37 5.09
N PHE A 217 -17.67 1.71 3.95
CA PHE A 217 -17.99 0.30 3.71
C PHE A 217 -19.47 -0.04 3.93
N GLY A 218 -20.40 0.85 3.55
CA GLY A 218 -21.83 0.66 3.78
C GLY A 218 -22.26 0.73 5.25
N GLY A 219 -21.40 1.25 6.14
CA GLY A 219 -21.64 1.32 7.59
C GLY A 219 -21.35 0.00 8.32
N GLN A 220 -20.69 -0.95 7.66
CA GLN A 220 -20.29 -2.24 8.24
C GLN A 220 -18.78 -2.34 8.39
N ALA A 221 -18.29 -3.18 9.30
CA ALA A 221 -16.89 -3.53 9.32
C ALA A 221 -16.54 -4.32 8.04
N PRO A 222 -15.46 -3.97 7.31
CA PRO A 222 -15.07 -4.68 6.09
C PRO A 222 -14.36 -6.00 6.44
N GLU A 223 -15.05 -6.86 7.14
CA GLU A 223 -14.56 -8.17 7.56
C GLU A 223 -15.24 -9.25 6.71
N PRO A 224 -14.46 -10.02 5.92
CA PRO A 224 -14.99 -11.04 5.04
C PRO A 224 -15.50 -12.28 5.78
#